data_c9ddd5cda1d9589824de16c301d957dd
#
_entry.id   c9ddd5cda1d9589824de16c301d957dd
#
_cell.length_a   1.000
_cell.length_b   1.000
_cell.length_c   1.000
_cell.angle_alpha   90.00
_cell.angle_beta   90.00
_cell.angle_gamma   90.00
#
_symmetry.space_group_name_H-M   'P 1'
#
loop_
_entity.id
_entity.type
_entity.pdbx_description
1 polymer ?
#
loop_
_entity_poly.entity_id
_entity_poly.type
_entity_poly.pdbx_seq_one_letter_code
_entity_poly.pdbx_strand_id
1 'polypeptide(L)'
;SMLSTEEGHFTRGEAKEGWRLSCQTAVKQDLKIEVPAEFFGVKRWECEVISNDNVATFIKELVLKLPDGEEVDFRAGGYVQFEIPPYEMDYKDIEVDQEYRGDWDKFGVFDHISKVEETTIRAYSMANYPEEKGIMKFNIRIASPPPGTDFPPGHMSSYIFSLNPGDKVTIFGPYGEFFAKETDAEMVFVGGGAG
;
A
#
# COMPACT_ATOMS: atom_id res chain seq x y z
N SER A 1 30.98 -9.96 0.69
CA SER A 1 30.91 -8.86 -0.32
C SER A 1 29.51 -8.31 -0.34
N MET A 2 29.37 -7.02 -0.55
CA MET A 2 28.07 -6.36 -0.73
C MET A 2 27.47 -6.82 -2.07
N LEU A 3 26.15 -7.03 -2.09
CA LEU A 3 25.42 -7.39 -3.30
C LEU A 3 25.13 -6.11 -4.11
N SER A 4 24.99 -6.25 -5.43
CA SER A 4 24.63 -5.11 -6.29
C SER A 4 23.29 -4.45 -5.92
N THR A 5 22.35 -5.22 -5.36
CA THR A 5 21.07 -4.74 -4.85
C THR A 5 21.19 -3.93 -3.56
N GLU A 6 22.32 -3.99 -2.87
CA GLU A 6 22.60 -3.25 -1.64
C GLU A 6 23.34 -1.93 -1.92
N GLU A 7 23.91 -1.80 -3.14
CA GLU A 7 24.58 -0.57 -3.55
C GLU A 7 23.57 0.59 -3.60
N GLY A 8 23.87 1.67 -2.93
CA GLY A 8 23.00 2.83 -2.81
C GLY A 8 22.15 2.89 -1.54
N HIS A 9 22.03 1.81 -0.79
CA HIS A 9 21.31 1.79 0.51
C HIS A 9 22.23 2.10 1.70
N PHE A 10 23.54 1.95 1.53
CA PHE A 10 24.53 2.16 2.59
C PHE A 10 25.63 3.11 2.16
N THR A 11 26.12 3.88 3.13
CA THR A 11 27.35 4.64 2.97
C THR A 11 28.57 3.70 2.89
N ARG A 12 29.70 4.22 2.41
CA ARG A 12 30.95 3.45 2.39
C ARG A 12 31.43 3.05 3.79
N GLY A 13 31.08 3.83 4.81
CA GLY A 13 31.38 3.53 6.23
C GLY A 13 30.59 2.32 6.69
N GLU A 14 29.26 2.37 6.59
CA GLU A 14 28.35 1.29 6.98
C GLU A 14 28.64 -0.02 6.25
N ALA A 15 28.97 0.05 4.96
CA ALA A 15 29.37 -1.13 4.18
C ALA A 15 30.65 -1.79 4.73
N LYS A 16 31.63 -0.99 5.21
CA LYS A 16 32.87 -1.49 5.84
C LYS A 16 32.61 -2.06 7.24
N GLU A 17 31.66 -1.51 7.97
CA GLU A 17 31.21 -2.01 9.29
C GLU A 17 30.41 -3.29 9.19
N GLY A 18 30.04 -3.72 7.98
CA GLY A 18 29.35 -4.98 7.74
C GLY A 18 27.83 -4.87 7.66
N TRP A 19 27.30 -3.65 7.54
CA TRP A 19 25.86 -3.45 7.34
C TRP A 19 25.37 -4.16 6.09
N ARG A 20 24.20 -4.78 6.19
CA ARG A 20 23.53 -5.53 5.11
C ARG A 20 22.03 -5.33 5.16
N LEU A 21 21.36 -5.40 4.02
CA LEU A 21 19.91 -5.46 3.97
C LEU A 21 19.43 -6.79 4.56
N SER A 22 18.54 -6.73 5.52
CA SER A 22 18.00 -7.93 6.20
C SER A 22 17.33 -8.90 5.22
N CYS A 23 16.62 -8.37 4.22
CA CYS A 23 15.98 -9.16 3.17
C CYS A 23 16.98 -9.91 2.24
N GLN A 24 18.26 -9.54 2.25
CA GLN A 24 19.32 -10.18 1.48
C GLN A 24 20.21 -11.10 2.34
N THR A 25 19.90 -11.19 3.64
CA THR A 25 20.74 -11.96 4.58
C THR A 25 20.19 -13.37 4.76
N ALA A 26 20.97 -14.37 4.36
CA ALA A 26 20.62 -15.77 4.61
C ALA A 26 20.92 -16.14 6.07
N VAL A 27 19.95 -16.69 6.76
CA VAL A 27 20.10 -17.22 8.11
C VAL A 27 20.85 -18.56 8.04
N LYS A 28 22.07 -18.61 8.58
CA LYS A 28 22.95 -19.80 8.55
C LYS A 28 23.33 -20.32 9.94
N GLN A 29 22.97 -19.57 10.98
CA GLN A 29 23.26 -19.86 12.38
C GLN A 29 22.27 -19.10 13.26
N ASP A 30 22.32 -19.29 14.57
CA ASP A 30 21.55 -18.50 15.52
C ASP A 30 21.86 -17.01 15.37
N LEU A 31 20.82 -16.18 15.35
CA LEU A 31 20.90 -14.74 15.21
C LEU A 31 20.31 -14.06 16.44
N LYS A 32 20.92 -12.95 16.85
CA LYS A 32 20.28 -11.97 17.72
C LYS A 32 19.68 -10.87 16.85
N ILE A 33 18.39 -10.67 16.97
CA ILE A 33 17.67 -9.63 16.25
C ILE A 33 17.22 -8.59 17.28
N GLU A 34 17.50 -7.33 17.02
CA GLU A 34 16.94 -6.20 17.73
C GLU A 34 15.85 -5.57 16.85
N VAL A 35 14.63 -5.51 17.37
CA VAL A 35 13.48 -4.93 16.68
C VAL A 35 13.07 -3.69 17.45
N PRO A 36 12.97 -2.50 16.83
CA PRO A 36 12.49 -1.30 17.48
C PRO A 36 11.13 -1.51 18.17
N ALA A 37 10.93 -0.89 19.32
CA ALA A 37 9.75 -1.12 20.16
C ALA A 37 8.44 -0.76 19.46
N GLU A 38 8.47 0.19 18.53
CA GLU A 38 7.31 0.60 17.72
C GLU A 38 6.69 -0.52 16.90
N PHE A 39 7.47 -1.53 16.51
CA PHE A 39 6.95 -2.69 15.76
C PHE A 39 6.17 -3.68 16.64
N PHE A 40 6.27 -3.59 17.97
CA PHE A 40 5.48 -4.41 18.88
C PHE A 40 4.07 -3.89 19.12
N GLY A 41 3.78 -2.65 18.69
CA GLY A 41 2.44 -2.04 18.76
C GLY A 41 1.55 -2.28 17.54
N VAL A 42 2.01 -3.10 16.58
CA VAL A 42 1.25 -3.41 15.37
C VAL A 42 0.01 -4.22 15.73
N LYS A 43 -1.15 -3.71 15.32
CA LYS A 43 -2.44 -4.40 15.46
C LYS A 43 -2.90 -4.93 14.10
N ARG A 44 -3.83 -5.88 14.15
CA ARG A 44 -4.55 -6.41 12.98
C ARG A 44 -6.02 -6.06 13.12
N TRP A 45 -6.59 -5.46 12.07
CA TRP A 45 -8.02 -5.14 12.03
C TRP A 45 -8.66 -5.76 10.80
N GLU A 46 -9.89 -6.23 10.96
CA GLU A 46 -10.80 -6.50 9.86
C GLU A 46 -11.73 -5.29 9.73
N CYS A 47 -11.50 -4.48 8.71
CA CYS A 47 -12.20 -3.24 8.46
C CYS A 47 -13.33 -3.44 7.46
N GLU A 48 -14.37 -2.61 7.55
CA GLU A 48 -15.48 -2.57 6.60
C GLU A 48 -15.28 -1.44 5.60
N VAL A 49 -15.48 -1.72 4.33
CA VAL A 49 -15.50 -0.72 3.27
C VAL A 49 -16.72 0.17 3.43
N ILE A 50 -16.51 1.48 3.63
CA ILE A 50 -17.57 2.50 3.63
C ILE A 50 -17.84 2.95 2.20
N SER A 51 -16.77 3.28 1.46
CA SER A 51 -16.83 3.70 0.08
C SER A 51 -15.54 3.35 -0.65
N ASN A 52 -15.62 3.28 -1.98
CA ASN A 52 -14.48 3.00 -2.86
C ASN A 52 -14.72 3.70 -4.22
N ASP A 53 -14.65 5.02 -4.20
CA ASP A 53 -15.12 5.87 -5.29
C ASP A 53 -13.96 6.37 -6.16
N ASN A 54 -14.20 6.56 -7.45
CA ASN A 54 -13.21 7.17 -8.33
C ASN A 54 -13.00 8.64 -7.94
N VAL A 55 -11.74 9.02 -7.75
CA VAL A 55 -11.32 10.43 -7.59
C VAL A 55 -10.51 10.92 -8.79
N ALA A 56 -10.09 9.99 -9.64
CA ALA A 56 -9.50 10.26 -10.96
C ALA A 56 -9.65 9.00 -11.82
N THR A 57 -9.36 9.10 -13.12
CA THR A 57 -9.52 8.01 -14.11
C THR A 57 -8.99 6.66 -13.63
N PHE A 58 -7.85 6.64 -12.96
CA PHE A 58 -7.17 5.42 -12.50
C PHE A 58 -6.90 5.41 -10.99
N ILE A 59 -7.58 6.26 -10.22
CA ILE A 59 -7.39 6.36 -8.78
C ILE A 59 -8.76 6.30 -8.10
N LYS A 60 -8.87 5.41 -7.10
CA LYS A 60 -9.99 5.37 -6.16
C LYS A 60 -9.57 5.85 -4.78
N GLU A 61 -10.46 6.56 -4.09
CA GLU A 61 -10.39 6.76 -2.65
C GLU A 61 -11.15 5.62 -1.98
N LEU A 62 -10.40 4.77 -1.27
CA LEU A 62 -10.96 3.74 -0.42
C LEU A 62 -11.11 4.28 1.00
N VAL A 63 -12.33 4.22 1.54
CA VAL A 63 -12.62 4.58 2.93
C VAL A 63 -13.00 3.34 3.71
N LEU A 64 -12.23 3.04 4.76
CA LEU A 64 -12.45 1.92 5.67
C LEU A 64 -12.95 2.39 7.02
N LYS A 65 -13.95 1.70 7.57
CA LYS A 65 -14.39 1.80 8.96
C LYS A 65 -13.60 0.80 9.80
N LEU A 66 -12.99 1.29 10.87
CA LEU A 66 -12.39 0.42 11.90
C LEU A 66 -13.48 -0.32 12.69
N PRO A 67 -13.16 -1.46 13.32
CA PRO A 67 -14.06 -2.09 14.28
C PRO A 67 -14.49 -1.11 15.38
N ASP A 68 -15.71 -1.28 15.89
CA ASP A 68 -16.28 -0.36 16.88
C ASP A 68 -15.38 -0.27 18.13
N GLY A 69 -15.06 0.96 18.53
CA GLY A 69 -14.19 1.26 19.66
C GLY A 69 -12.68 1.19 19.37
N GLU A 70 -12.29 0.84 18.15
CA GLU A 70 -10.88 0.88 17.73
C GLU A 70 -10.53 2.26 17.14
N GLU A 71 -9.33 2.71 17.46
CA GLU A 71 -8.70 3.89 16.88
C GLU A 71 -7.27 3.55 16.48
N VAL A 72 -6.79 4.23 15.45
CA VAL A 72 -5.38 4.14 15.04
C VAL A 72 -4.72 5.47 15.37
N ASP A 73 -3.71 5.39 16.22
CA ASP A 73 -2.84 6.52 16.50
C ASP A 73 -1.67 6.48 15.51
N PHE A 74 -1.63 7.43 14.58
CA PHE A 74 -0.60 7.51 13.55
C PHE A 74 -0.20 8.97 13.29
N ARG A 75 0.96 9.13 12.67
CA ARG A 75 1.43 10.44 12.18
C ARG A 75 1.20 10.52 10.66
N ALA A 76 0.96 11.72 10.14
CA ALA A 76 0.90 11.96 8.70
C ALA A 76 2.20 11.47 8.02
N GLY A 77 2.07 10.66 6.98
CA GLY A 77 3.17 9.90 6.34
C GLY A 77 3.24 8.44 6.79
N GLY A 78 2.43 8.04 7.78
CA GLY A 78 2.28 6.64 8.19
C GLY A 78 1.55 5.80 7.14
N TYR A 79 1.73 4.48 7.21
CA TYR A 79 1.11 3.51 6.31
C TYR A 79 0.58 2.30 7.08
N VAL A 80 -0.28 1.54 6.42
CA VAL A 80 -0.69 0.21 6.86
C VAL A 80 -0.35 -0.82 5.79
N GLN A 81 -0.35 -2.08 6.17
CA GLN A 81 -0.26 -3.20 5.24
C GLN A 81 -1.64 -3.80 5.04
N PHE A 82 -2.06 -3.95 3.80
CA PHE A 82 -3.24 -4.71 3.40
C PHE A 82 -2.88 -6.17 3.20
N GLU A 83 -3.72 -7.06 3.68
CA GLU A 83 -3.66 -8.50 3.41
C GLU A 83 -4.87 -8.89 2.57
N ILE A 84 -4.63 -9.52 1.44
CA ILE A 84 -5.67 -10.07 0.57
C ILE A 84 -5.54 -11.58 0.43
N PRO A 85 -6.67 -12.30 0.37
CA PRO A 85 -6.67 -13.73 0.10
C PRO A 85 -6.34 -14.03 -1.37
N PRO A 86 -6.13 -15.30 -1.72
CA PRO A 86 -6.18 -15.74 -3.12
C PRO A 86 -7.51 -15.32 -3.77
N TYR A 87 -7.45 -14.82 -5.01
CA TYR A 87 -8.63 -14.42 -5.77
C TYR A 87 -8.38 -14.49 -7.26
N GLU A 88 -9.46 -14.48 -8.03
CA GLU A 88 -9.46 -14.28 -9.48
C GLU A 88 -10.62 -13.36 -9.83
N MET A 89 -10.39 -12.33 -10.64
CA MET A 89 -11.40 -11.36 -11.04
C MET A 89 -11.15 -10.84 -12.46
N ASP A 90 -12.22 -10.57 -13.19
CA ASP A 90 -12.20 -9.84 -14.46
C ASP A 90 -12.35 -8.33 -14.19
N TYR A 91 -11.55 -7.50 -14.86
CA TYR A 91 -11.64 -6.04 -14.72
C TYR A 91 -12.97 -5.46 -15.23
N LYS A 92 -13.72 -6.24 -16.04
CA LYS A 92 -15.09 -5.88 -16.45
C LYS A 92 -16.05 -5.78 -15.28
N ASP A 93 -15.75 -6.48 -14.18
CA ASP A 93 -16.56 -6.49 -12.96
C ASP A 93 -16.24 -5.28 -12.05
N ILE A 94 -15.19 -4.51 -12.35
CA ILE A 94 -14.84 -3.31 -11.60
C ILE A 94 -15.85 -2.20 -11.90
N GLU A 95 -16.45 -1.65 -10.86
CA GLU A 95 -17.25 -0.43 -10.97
C GLU A 95 -16.34 0.77 -11.21
N VAL A 96 -16.59 1.49 -12.30
CA VAL A 96 -15.89 2.71 -12.70
C VAL A 96 -16.91 3.76 -13.05
N ASP A 97 -16.73 4.97 -12.52
CA ASP A 97 -17.63 6.08 -12.80
C ASP A 97 -17.73 6.38 -14.30
N GLN A 98 -18.94 6.74 -14.75
CA GLN A 98 -19.24 6.90 -16.16
C GLN A 98 -18.31 7.89 -16.86
N GLU A 99 -17.86 8.93 -16.17
CA GLU A 99 -16.95 9.93 -16.75
C GLU A 99 -15.55 9.37 -17.09
N TYR A 100 -15.12 8.29 -16.43
CA TYR A 100 -13.80 7.67 -16.63
C TYR A 100 -13.81 6.45 -17.52
N ARG A 101 -14.97 5.85 -17.79
CA ARG A 101 -15.08 4.59 -18.56
C ARG A 101 -14.47 4.70 -19.94
N GLY A 102 -14.64 5.86 -20.61
CA GLY A 102 -14.09 6.07 -21.95
C GLY A 102 -12.57 5.94 -22.03
N ASP A 103 -11.85 6.36 -20.99
CA ASP A 103 -10.39 6.18 -20.92
C ASP A 103 -10.04 4.71 -20.63
N TRP A 104 -10.80 4.02 -19.79
CA TRP A 104 -10.60 2.59 -19.52
C TRP A 104 -10.77 1.75 -20.78
N ASP A 105 -11.80 2.02 -21.58
CA ASP A 105 -12.01 1.38 -22.88
C ASP A 105 -10.87 1.69 -23.86
N LYS A 106 -10.48 2.97 -23.97
CA LYS A 106 -9.43 3.45 -24.86
C LYS A 106 -8.07 2.80 -24.59
N PHE A 107 -7.74 2.57 -23.32
CA PHE A 107 -6.49 1.95 -22.91
C PHE A 107 -6.59 0.42 -22.74
N GLY A 108 -7.74 -0.19 -23.03
CA GLY A 108 -7.95 -1.63 -22.91
C GLY A 108 -7.84 -2.14 -21.47
N VAL A 109 -8.16 -1.30 -20.47
CA VAL A 109 -7.99 -1.66 -19.05
C VAL A 109 -8.99 -2.75 -18.66
N PHE A 110 -10.19 -2.74 -19.21
CA PHE A 110 -11.21 -3.77 -18.98
C PHE A 110 -10.86 -5.16 -19.53
N ASP A 111 -9.83 -5.28 -20.36
CA ASP A 111 -9.46 -6.57 -20.98
C ASP A 111 -8.56 -7.45 -20.09
N HIS A 112 -8.26 -6.98 -18.88
CA HIS A 112 -7.38 -7.69 -17.97
C HIS A 112 -8.14 -8.59 -16.98
N ILE A 113 -7.46 -9.69 -16.62
CA ILE A 113 -7.86 -10.58 -15.52
C ILE A 113 -6.75 -10.53 -14.49
N SER A 114 -7.09 -10.30 -13.24
CA SER A 114 -6.15 -10.40 -12.12
C SER A 114 -6.36 -11.70 -11.37
N LYS A 115 -5.29 -12.45 -11.17
CA LYS A 115 -5.30 -13.71 -10.43
C LYS A 115 -4.17 -13.75 -9.43
N VAL A 116 -4.49 -14.16 -8.22
CA VAL A 116 -3.54 -14.32 -7.11
C VAL A 116 -3.81 -15.67 -6.46
N GLU A 117 -2.79 -16.52 -6.35
CA GLU A 117 -2.91 -17.87 -5.83
C GLU A 117 -2.53 -18.00 -4.35
N GLU A 118 -1.85 -16.98 -3.81
CA GLU A 118 -1.39 -16.95 -2.42
C GLU A 118 -1.76 -15.64 -1.74
N THR A 119 -1.94 -15.69 -0.41
CA THR A 119 -2.13 -14.48 0.39
C THR A 119 -1.04 -13.46 0.10
N THR A 120 -1.45 -12.25 -0.22
CA THR A 120 -0.54 -11.17 -0.61
C THR A 120 -0.67 -10.00 0.34
N ILE A 121 0.47 -9.43 0.74
CA ILE A 121 0.54 -8.26 1.62
C ILE A 121 1.26 -7.12 0.89
N ARG A 122 0.68 -5.90 0.96
CA ARG A 122 1.28 -4.66 0.40
C ARG A 122 0.98 -3.47 1.29
N ALA A 123 1.94 -2.54 1.32
CA ALA A 123 1.85 -1.30 2.08
C ALA A 123 1.14 -0.20 1.28
N TYR A 124 0.29 0.57 1.98
CA TYR A 124 -0.34 1.79 1.45
C TYR A 124 -0.34 2.88 2.50
N SER A 125 0.08 4.08 2.11
CA SER A 125 0.06 5.26 2.97
C SER A 125 -1.38 5.71 3.26
N MET A 126 -1.62 6.13 4.50
CA MET A 126 -2.90 6.71 4.88
C MET A 126 -3.04 8.12 4.29
N ALA A 127 -4.21 8.42 3.73
CA ALA A 127 -4.52 9.70 3.08
C ALA A 127 -5.34 10.64 3.98
N ASN A 128 -5.98 10.12 5.03
CA ASN A 128 -6.66 10.96 6.01
C ASN A 128 -5.67 11.58 7.02
N TYR A 129 -6.09 12.64 7.68
CA TYR A 129 -5.30 13.21 8.77
C TYR A 129 -5.60 12.51 10.11
N PRO A 130 -4.66 12.53 11.07
CA PRO A 130 -4.74 11.69 12.27
C PRO A 130 -5.97 11.94 13.18
N GLU A 131 -6.61 13.11 13.08
CA GLU A 131 -7.78 13.48 13.86
C GLU A 131 -9.10 12.90 13.31
N GLU A 132 -9.12 12.39 12.09
CA GLU A 132 -10.26 11.62 11.55
C GLU A 132 -10.28 10.23 12.17
N LYS A 133 -10.93 10.11 13.32
CA LYS A 133 -10.95 8.88 14.12
C LYS A 133 -11.98 7.86 13.60
N GLY A 134 -11.71 6.57 13.85
CA GLY A 134 -12.60 5.46 13.48
C GLY A 134 -12.63 5.10 11.99
N ILE A 135 -11.92 5.85 11.15
CA ILE A 135 -11.81 5.59 9.71
C ILE A 135 -10.36 5.66 9.23
N MET A 136 -10.10 5.02 8.10
CA MET A 136 -8.87 5.18 7.33
C MET A 136 -9.19 5.40 5.86
N LYS A 137 -8.48 6.34 5.22
CA LYS A 137 -8.61 6.65 3.80
C LYS A 137 -7.33 6.35 3.05
N PHE A 138 -7.48 5.91 1.82
CA PHE A 138 -6.36 5.56 0.94
C PHE A 138 -6.66 6.00 -0.48
N ASN A 139 -5.73 6.72 -1.11
CA ASN A 139 -5.78 7.02 -2.54
C ASN A 139 -4.97 5.95 -3.28
N ILE A 140 -5.65 5.08 -4.01
CA ILE A 140 -5.02 3.91 -4.62
C ILE A 140 -5.14 4.01 -6.13
N ARG A 141 -3.98 3.99 -6.80
CA ARG A 141 -3.92 3.91 -8.25
C ARG A 141 -3.94 2.45 -8.69
N ILE A 142 -4.80 2.12 -9.68
CA ILE A 142 -4.76 0.81 -10.30
C ILE A 142 -3.45 0.62 -11.09
N ALA A 143 -2.80 -0.51 -10.86
CA ALA A 143 -1.59 -0.89 -11.59
C ALA A 143 -1.98 -1.79 -12.78
N SER A 144 -2.58 -1.19 -13.81
CA SER A 144 -2.85 -1.88 -15.07
C SER A 144 -1.55 -2.06 -15.87
N PRO A 145 -1.39 -3.18 -16.60
CA PRO A 145 -0.26 -3.37 -17.51
C PRO A 145 -0.21 -2.26 -18.56
N PRO A 146 0.98 -1.81 -18.96
CA PRO A 146 1.09 -0.93 -20.10
C PRO A 146 0.54 -1.61 -21.38
N PRO A 147 -0.14 -0.87 -22.27
CA PRO A 147 -0.67 -1.44 -23.50
C PRO A 147 0.40 -2.18 -24.32
N GLY A 148 0.07 -3.37 -24.81
CA GLY A 148 0.97 -4.20 -25.62
C GLY A 148 2.09 -4.91 -24.85
N THR A 149 1.98 -5.03 -23.52
CA THR A 149 2.90 -5.81 -22.70
C THR A 149 2.19 -7.02 -22.07
N ASP A 150 2.97 -8.06 -21.76
CA ASP A 150 2.49 -9.28 -21.08
C ASP A 150 2.68 -9.20 -19.54
N PHE A 151 2.87 -7.99 -18.99
CA PHE A 151 2.97 -7.85 -17.54
C PHE A 151 1.63 -8.16 -16.87
N PRO A 152 1.62 -8.84 -15.73
CA PRO A 152 0.39 -9.07 -14.99
C PRO A 152 -0.13 -7.76 -14.37
N PRO A 153 -1.46 -7.64 -14.19
CA PRO A 153 -2.04 -6.58 -13.38
C PRO A 153 -1.52 -6.59 -11.94
N GLY A 154 -1.50 -5.42 -11.32
CA GLY A 154 -1.08 -5.29 -9.92
C GLY A 154 -2.06 -5.97 -8.97
N HIS A 155 -1.63 -7.01 -8.29
CA HIS A 155 -2.48 -7.89 -7.48
C HIS A 155 -3.30 -7.14 -6.43
N MET A 156 -2.66 -6.34 -5.58
CA MET A 156 -3.34 -5.62 -4.51
C MET A 156 -4.27 -4.52 -5.02
N SER A 157 -3.81 -3.71 -5.97
CA SER A 157 -4.62 -2.62 -6.51
C SER A 157 -5.84 -3.11 -7.26
N SER A 158 -5.75 -4.25 -7.97
CA SER A 158 -6.89 -4.90 -8.61
C SER A 158 -7.94 -5.33 -7.60
N TYR A 159 -7.51 -6.03 -6.54
CA TYR A 159 -8.39 -6.45 -5.46
C TYR A 159 -9.09 -5.26 -4.81
N ILE A 160 -8.34 -4.21 -4.48
CA ILE A 160 -8.93 -3.02 -3.85
C ILE A 160 -9.94 -2.35 -4.79
N PHE A 161 -9.67 -2.28 -6.09
CA PHE A 161 -10.61 -1.69 -7.06
C PHE A 161 -11.92 -2.47 -7.20
N SER A 162 -11.95 -3.75 -6.84
CA SER A 162 -13.16 -4.58 -6.85
C SER A 162 -14.00 -4.50 -5.58
N LEU A 163 -13.48 -3.89 -4.51
CA LEU A 163 -14.19 -3.81 -3.24
C LEU A 163 -15.41 -2.90 -3.35
N ASN A 164 -16.49 -3.33 -2.71
CA ASN A 164 -17.76 -2.61 -2.62
C ASN A 164 -18.09 -2.24 -1.17
N PRO A 165 -18.91 -1.22 -0.92
CA PRO A 165 -19.39 -0.92 0.42
C PRO A 165 -19.98 -2.16 1.13
N GLY A 166 -19.53 -2.38 2.37
CA GLY A 166 -19.88 -3.55 3.19
C GLY A 166 -18.89 -4.71 3.11
N ASP A 167 -17.99 -4.74 2.11
CA ASP A 167 -16.92 -5.75 2.06
C ASP A 167 -15.97 -5.60 3.25
N LYS A 168 -15.26 -6.68 3.55
CA LYS A 168 -14.26 -6.71 4.62
C LYS A 168 -12.86 -6.82 4.04
N VAL A 169 -11.95 -6.09 4.65
CA VAL A 169 -10.53 -6.14 4.31
C VAL A 169 -9.67 -6.15 5.57
N THR A 170 -8.62 -6.95 5.54
CA THR A 170 -7.67 -7.05 6.64
C THR A 170 -6.52 -6.06 6.44
N ILE A 171 -6.22 -5.30 7.48
CA ILE A 171 -5.06 -4.41 7.52
C ILE A 171 -4.25 -4.62 8.80
N PHE A 172 -2.97 -4.29 8.71
CA PHE A 172 -2.02 -4.29 9.84
C PHE A 172 -1.35 -2.93 9.95
N GLY A 173 -1.12 -2.47 11.15
CA GLY A 173 -0.40 -1.21 11.35
C GLY A 173 -0.58 -0.60 12.73
N PRO A 174 -0.35 0.71 12.84
CA PRO A 174 0.29 1.56 11.83
C PRO A 174 1.80 1.34 11.76
N TYR A 175 2.38 1.69 10.61
CA TYR A 175 3.82 1.75 10.37
C TYR A 175 4.20 3.14 9.85
N GLY A 176 5.47 3.49 9.85
CA GLY A 176 5.95 4.69 9.19
C GLY A 176 7.36 5.08 9.62
N GLU A 177 8.11 5.60 8.66
CA GLU A 177 9.44 6.18 8.85
C GLU A 177 9.58 7.51 8.12
N PHE A 178 8.67 7.80 7.19
CA PHE A 178 8.67 9.00 6.37
C PHE A 178 7.73 10.05 6.96
N PHE A 179 8.25 10.86 7.88
CA PHE A 179 7.49 11.92 8.54
C PHE A 179 8.09 13.28 8.23
N ALA A 180 7.24 14.32 8.28
CA ALA A 180 7.72 15.70 8.27
C ALA A 180 8.67 15.93 9.45
N LYS A 181 9.80 16.55 9.18
CA LYS A 181 10.78 16.93 10.22
C LYS A 181 10.26 18.13 10.99
N GLU A 182 10.46 18.14 12.30
CA GLU A 182 10.23 19.33 13.12
C GLU A 182 11.32 20.36 12.80
N THR A 183 10.94 21.44 12.14
CA THR A 183 11.84 22.51 11.71
C THR A 183 11.08 23.81 11.45
N ASP A 184 11.72 24.94 11.69
CA ASP A 184 11.20 26.27 11.30
C ASP A 184 11.51 26.62 9.83
N ALA A 185 12.19 25.74 9.11
CA ALA A 185 12.50 25.95 7.69
C ALA A 185 11.24 25.79 6.81
N GLU A 186 11.19 26.54 5.73
CA GLU A 186 10.17 26.36 4.70
C GLU A 186 10.25 24.94 4.13
N MET A 187 9.11 24.28 4.01
CA MET A 187 9.01 22.93 3.45
C MET A 187 8.24 22.96 2.13
N VAL A 188 8.79 22.29 1.12
CA VAL A 188 8.13 22.08 -0.16
C VAL A 188 7.76 20.63 -0.29
N PHE A 189 6.46 20.34 -0.46
CA PHE A 189 5.94 19.01 -0.71
C PHE A 189 5.71 18.82 -2.19
N VAL A 190 6.26 17.73 -2.74
CA VAL A 190 6.09 17.37 -4.15
C VAL A 190 5.48 15.98 -4.20
N GLY A 191 4.26 15.88 -4.72
CA GLY A 191 3.54 14.62 -4.92
C GLY A 191 3.36 14.32 -6.40
N GLY A 192 3.28 13.03 -6.74
CA GLY A 192 2.99 12.56 -8.09
C GLY A 192 2.06 11.35 -8.06
N GLY A 193 1.02 11.36 -8.93
CA GLY A 193 0.04 10.26 -8.97
C GLY A 193 -0.88 10.26 -7.75
N ALA A 194 -0.92 9.15 -7.03
CA ALA A 194 -1.76 8.94 -5.84
C ALA A 194 -1.05 9.27 -4.52
N GLY A 195 0.19 9.74 -4.55
CA GLY A 195 0.99 10.04 -3.35
C GLY A 195 1.55 11.43 -3.36
#